data_dfa3452cdcb85f7c4f1dd26a3413af2f
#
_entry.id   dfa3452cdcb85f7c4f1dd26a3413af2f
#
_cell.length_a   1.000
_cell.length_b   1.000
_cell.length_c   1.000
_cell.angle_alpha   90.00
_cell.angle_beta   90.00
_cell.angle_gamma   90.00
#
_symmetry.space_group_name_H-M   'P 1'
#
loop_
_entity.id
_entity.type
_entity.pdbx_description
1 polymer ?
#
loop_
_entity_poly.entity_id
_entity_poly.type
_entity_poly.pdbx_seq_one_letter_code
_entity_poly.pdbx_strand_id
1 'polypeptide(L)'
;MSNAIVRFLAILGTLWLIGMVIVLVAVIGVKGKVPSRTILEANFEQTFMEDVPETPSAQLLLTEKQTLRDVVDAIDRGASDDRVVGMIARIGAAPMGMAQTQEIRDAVQRFRAHKKFAVAYAETFGEFGPGNGAYYLATAFDHIYLQPSGDIGLTGIIVESPFVKGTLSKLGVTFHGGQRYEYKNALNFFTETKYTGPHKEAMTAIMTSWFNQMKDGICQARQIAPEKFQAVVDAGPYLGKEAVAAKLVDAIAYRDAVYSDVKSKAGDGAQLLYLDKYLHRAGRPHDHGKTVALVFGVGGVTRGKSDYDPVQGSQNMGSDTVAGAIRAAAEDSSVKAILFRVDSPGGSYVASDTIWHEVVRARQAGKPVIVSMGNLAGSGGYFVAMAADKIVAEPGTITASIGVLGGKMLTSGLWDKVGLSWDEVHQGENATMFTGTHDYTPAEWGRFQAWLDRVYVDFTSKVADGRKLPKEKVLKIAKGRIWSGQDAKNLGLVDELGGYDTALKLAKKAVGVPESDDVKIVVFPRPKTFFESVIERRGPENSDKEAVGQTLAKILEVVQPVARQLDAVGIKAKDKDQDDVLRMMEFDTGK
;
A
#
# COMPACT_ATOMS: atom_id res chain seq x y z
N MET A 1 -52.33 -1.91 -30.91
CA MET A 1 -52.30 -2.67 -29.62
C MET A 1 -53.03 -1.81 -28.58
N SER A 2 -53.98 -2.39 -27.83
CA SER A 2 -54.75 -1.60 -26.86
C SER A 2 -53.86 -1.18 -25.70
N ASN A 3 -54.08 0.05 -25.16
CA ASN A 3 -53.36 0.59 -24.00
C ASN A 3 -53.32 -0.37 -22.78
N ALA A 4 -54.27 -1.31 -22.70
CA ALA A 4 -54.35 -2.35 -21.69
C ALA A 4 -53.22 -3.38 -21.82
N ILE A 5 -52.88 -3.82 -23.05
CA ILE A 5 -51.80 -4.77 -23.29
C ILE A 5 -50.43 -4.17 -22.99
N VAL A 6 -50.21 -2.88 -23.35
CA VAL A 6 -48.97 -2.18 -23.05
C VAL A 6 -48.78 -2.02 -21.53
N ARG A 7 -49.85 -1.69 -20.79
CA ARG A 7 -49.82 -1.60 -19.32
C ARG A 7 -49.57 -2.96 -18.67
N PHE A 8 -50.19 -4.02 -19.18
CA PHE A 8 -49.96 -5.38 -18.68
C PHE A 8 -48.51 -5.83 -18.88
N LEU A 9 -47.94 -5.61 -20.08
CA LEU A 9 -46.54 -5.94 -20.38
C LEU A 9 -45.55 -5.09 -19.54
N ALA A 10 -45.88 -3.82 -19.30
CA ALA A 10 -45.06 -2.95 -18.42
C ALA A 10 -45.06 -3.44 -16.96
N ILE A 11 -46.23 -3.85 -16.45
CA ILE A 11 -46.36 -4.44 -15.10
C ILE A 11 -45.57 -5.76 -15.00
N LEU A 12 -45.66 -6.64 -15.98
CA LEU A 12 -44.94 -7.90 -16.03
C LEU A 12 -43.43 -7.70 -16.11
N GLY A 13 -42.96 -6.75 -16.92
CA GLY A 13 -41.55 -6.37 -17.02
C GLY A 13 -41.01 -5.77 -15.72
N THR A 14 -41.81 -4.94 -15.03
CA THR A 14 -41.45 -4.37 -13.73
C THR A 14 -41.37 -5.44 -12.65
N LEU A 15 -42.31 -6.37 -12.60
CA LEU A 15 -42.30 -7.50 -11.65
C LEU A 15 -41.12 -8.43 -11.92
N TRP A 16 -40.76 -8.70 -13.18
CA TRP A 16 -39.59 -9.49 -13.54
C TRP A 16 -38.28 -8.79 -13.13
N LEU A 17 -38.17 -7.48 -13.35
CA LEU A 17 -37.02 -6.66 -12.91
C LEU A 17 -36.89 -6.64 -11.38
N ILE A 18 -38.00 -6.48 -10.66
CA ILE A 18 -38.04 -6.56 -9.19
C ILE A 18 -37.62 -7.96 -8.71
N GLY A 19 -38.14 -9.02 -9.34
CA GLY A 19 -37.74 -10.40 -9.06
C GLY A 19 -36.24 -10.63 -9.29
N MET A 20 -35.69 -10.11 -10.38
CA MET A 20 -34.26 -10.19 -10.68
C MET A 20 -33.40 -9.42 -9.68
N VAL A 21 -33.83 -8.23 -9.25
CA VAL A 21 -33.15 -7.45 -8.21
C VAL A 21 -33.22 -8.16 -6.86
N ILE A 22 -34.35 -8.75 -6.48
CA ILE A 22 -34.49 -9.52 -5.24
C ILE A 22 -33.57 -10.75 -5.25
N VAL A 23 -33.51 -11.47 -6.37
CA VAL A 23 -32.59 -12.62 -6.53
C VAL A 23 -31.14 -12.15 -6.48
N LEU A 24 -30.80 -11.05 -7.13
CA LEU A 24 -29.47 -10.47 -7.10
C LEU A 24 -29.06 -10.05 -5.69
N VAL A 25 -29.94 -9.37 -4.95
CA VAL A 25 -29.74 -8.97 -3.55
C VAL A 25 -29.63 -10.19 -2.64
N ALA A 26 -30.46 -11.22 -2.85
CA ALA A 26 -30.38 -12.46 -2.08
C ALA A 26 -29.09 -13.24 -2.35
N VAL A 27 -28.61 -13.27 -3.58
CA VAL A 27 -27.34 -13.94 -3.97
C VAL A 27 -26.13 -13.14 -3.43
N ILE A 28 -26.18 -11.82 -3.47
CA ILE A 28 -25.11 -10.95 -2.97
C ILE A 28 -25.12 -10.88 -1.43
N GLY A 29 -26.29 -10.97 -0.79
CA GLY A 29 -26.47 -10.82 0.67
C GLY A 29 -26.20 -12.08 1.50
N VAL A 30 -26.06 -13.27 0.90
CA VAL A 30 -25.76 -14.49 1.67
C VAL A 30 -24.25 -14.60 1.91
N LYS A 31 -23.76 -13.99 2.98
CA LYS A 31 -22.43 -14.32 3.51
C LYS A 31 -22.42 -15.79 3.89
N GLY A 32 -21.73 -16.65 3.13
CA GLY A 32 -21.57 -18.06 3.47
C GLY A 32 -20.95 -18.20 4.88
N LYS A 33 -21.33 -19.23 5.61
CA LYS A 33 -20.75 -19.48 6.95
C LYS A 33 -19.29 -19.93 6.83
N VAL A 34 -18.47 -19.53 7.80
CA VAL A 34 -17.13 -20.10 7.97
C VAL A 34 -17.29 -21.54 8.49
N PRO A 35 -16.74 -22.56 7.80
CA PRO A 35 -16.81 -23.95 8.27
C PRO A 35 -16.17 -24.14 9.64
N SER A 36 -16.66 -25.14 10.40
CA SER A 36 -16.19 -25.41 11.77
C SER A 36 -14.73 -25.89 11.86
N ARG A 37 -14.18 -26.40 10.77
CA ARG A 37 -12.77 -26.82 10.64
C ARG A 37 -12.19 -26.20 9.35
N THR A 38 -11.84 -24.93 9.43
CA THR A 38 -11.32 -24.17 8.30
C THR A 38 -9.79 -24.22 8.30
N ILE A 39 -9.22 -24.53 7.15
CA ILE A 39 -7.82 -24.31 6.82
C ILE A 39 -7.78 -23.05 5.94
N LEU A 40 -7.11 -22.00 6.37
CA LEU A 40 -6.91 -20.81 5.54
C LEU A 40 -5.98 -21.16 4.36
N GLU A 41 -6.40 -20.78 3.16
CA GLU A 41 -5.58 -20.94 1.96
C GLU A 41 -5.10 -19.56 1.49
N ALA A 42 -3.78 -19.36 1.51
CA ALA A 42 -3.13 -18.15 1.03
C ALA A 42 -2.47 -18.37 -0.33
N ASN A 43 -2.55 -17.37 -1.21
CA ASN A 43 -1.79 -17.35 -2.46
C ASN A 43 -0.82 -16.18 -2.46
N PHE A 44 0.46 -16.47 -2.21
CA PHE A 44 1.55 -15.51 -2.24
C PHE A 44 2.39 -15.58 -3.54
N GLU A 45 1.82 -16.14 -4.60
CA GLU A 45 2.37 -16.09 -5.95
C GLU A 45 1.91 -14.83 -6.72
N GLN A 46 1.37 -13.85 -6.02
CA GLN A 46 0.85 -12.59 -6.55
C GLN A 46 1.38 -11.39 -5.76
N THR A 47 1.29 -10.22 -6.36
CA THR A 47 1.61 -8.96 -5.69
C THR A 47 0.38 -8.42 -4.95
N PHE A 48 0.63 -7.72 -3.83
CA PHE A 48 -0.42 -7.07 -3.05
C PHE A 48 -0.28 -5.55 -3.15
N MET A 49 -1.41 -4.88 -3.31
CA MET A 49 -1.48 -3.43 -3.25
C MET A 49 -1.55 -2.96 -1.79
N GLU A 50 -1.07 -1.76 -1.51
CA GLU A 50 -1.28 -1.14 -0.19
C GLU A 50 -2.72 -0.66 -0.02
N ASP A 51 -3.30 -0.12 -1.08
CA ASP A 51 -4.65 0.41 -1.13
C ASP A 51 -5.24 0.27 -2.53
N VAL A 52 -6.56 0.12 -2.62
CA VAL A 52 -7.29 0.20 -3.89
C VAL A 52 -7.87 1.61 -4.02
N PRO A 53 -7.39 2.42 -4.99
CA PRO A 53 -7.86 3.79 -5.15
C PRO A 53 -9.36 3.87 -5.39
N GLU A 54 -10.01 4.91 -4.84
CA GLU A 54 -11.46 5.11 -4.97
C GLU A 54 -11.90 5.61 -6.35
N THR A 55 -11.00 5.68 -7.34
CA THR A 55 -11.37 6.08 -8.69
C THR A 55 -12.21 4.99 -9.35
N PRO A 56 -13.25 5.35 -10.15
CA PRO A 56 -14.10 4.36 -10.79
C PRO A 56 -13.35 3.39 -11.72
N SER A 57 -12.28 3.84 -12.36
CA SER A 57 -11.39 3.00 -13.16
C SER A 57 -10.67 1.96 -12.29
N ALA A 58 -10.12 2.36 -11.16
CA ALA A 58 -9.47 1.46 -10.22
C ALA A 58 -10.47 0.47 -9.62
N GLN A 59 -11.63 0.93 -9.17
CA GLN A 59 -12.67 0.07 -8.63
C GLN A 59 -13.13 -0.99 -9.63
N LEU A 60 -13.30 -0.63 -10.90
CA LEU A 60 -13.69 -1.58 -11.95
C LEU A 60 -12.58 -2.62 -12.26
N LEU A 61 -11.33 -2.17 -12.34
CA LEU A 61 -10.20 -3.01 -12.77
C LEU A 61 -9.54 -3.79 -11.64
N LEU A 62 -9.65 -3.31 -10.40
CA LEU A 62 -8.93 -3.83 -9.25
C LEU A 62 -9.84 -4.44 -8.17
N THR A 63 -11.13 -4.60 -8.44
CA THR A 63 -12.13 -5.13 -7.48
C THR A 63 -11.75 -6.51 -6.90
N GLU A 64 -11.03 -7.32 -7.67
CA GLU A 64 -10.58 -8.66 -7.23
C GLU A 64 -9.16 -8.67 -6.63
N LYS A 65 -8.48 -7.53 -6.61
CA LYS A 65 -7.12 -7.44 -6.06
C LYS A 65 -7.17 -7.38 -4.54
N GLN A 66 -6.44 -8.29 -3.90
CA GLN A 66 -6.25 -8.24 -2.45
C GLN A 66 -5.23 -7.16 -2.08
N THR A 67 -5.52 -6.43 -1.01
CA THR A 67 -4.53 -5.55 -0.40
C THR A 67 -3.68 -6.31 0.63
N LEU A 68 -2.50 -5.78 0.94
CA LEU A 68 -1.68 -6.30 2.04
C LEU A 68 -2.48 -6.33 3.36
N ARG A 69 -3.28 -5.30 3.61
CA ARG A 69 -4.16 -5.24 4.78
C ARG A 69 -5.18 -6.37 4.79
N ASP A 70 -5.79 -6.74 3.65
CA ASP A 70 -6.72 -7.86 3.58
C ASP A 70 -6.06 -9.17 4.00
N VAL A 71 -4.82 -9.37 3.57
CA VAL A 71 -4.03 -10.56 3.93
C VAL A 71 -3.73 -10.58 5.43
N VAL A 72 -3.22 -9.48 5.97
CA VAL A 72 -2.87 -9.38 7.40
C VAL A 72 -4.13 -9.51 8.27
N ASP A 73 -5.20 -8.78 7.95
CA ASP A 73 -6.49 -8.85 8.67
C ASP A 73 -7.07 -10.29 8.66
N ALA A 74 -6.96 -11.00 7.51
CA ALA A 74 -7.46 -12.38 7.41
C ALA A 74 -6.65 -13.35 8.28
N ILE A 75 -5.33 -13.22 8.30
CA ILE A 75 -4.44 -14.07 9.09
C ILE A 75 -4.65 -13.78 10.59
N ASP A 76 -4.69 -12.51 11.00
CA ASP A 76 -4.88 -12.12 12.40
C ASP A 76 -6.28 -12.47 12.90
N ARG A 77 -7.33 -12.30 12.09
CA ARG A 77 -8.68 -12.78 12.41
C ARG A 77 -8.71 -14.29 12.55
N GLY A 78 -8.05 -15.01 11.64
CA GLY A 78 -7.93 -16.47 11.68
C GLY A 78 -7.16 -16.98 12.89
N ALA A 79 -6.19 -16.22 13.38
CA ALA A 79 -5.42 -16.59 14.57
C ALA A 79 -6.33 -16.74 15.82
N SER A 80 -7.32 -15.87 15.99
CA SER A 80 -8.23 -15.86 17.12
C SER A 80 -9.56 -16.61 16.90
N ASP A 81 -9.85 -17.10 15.69
CA ASP A 81 -11.09 -17.79 15.34
C ASP A 81 -10.97 -19.30 15.59
N ASP A 82 -11.71 -19.85 16.57
CA ASP A 82 -11.68 -21.27 16.94
C ASP A 82 -12.09 -22.21 15.81
N ARG A 83 -12.78 -21.71 14.78
CA ARG A 83 -13.14 -22.49 13.58
C ARG A 83 -11.96 -22.72 12.67
N VAL A 84 -10.92 -21.89 12.77
CA VAL A 84 -9.69 -21.99 11.98
C VAL A 84 -8.68 -22.88 12.70
N VAL A 85 -8.27 -23.97 12.06
CA VAL A 85 -7.37 -24.97 12.68
C VAL A 85 -5.93 -24.85 12.17
N GLY A 86 -5.71 -24.21 11.03
CA GLY A 86 -4.39 -24.01 10.44
C GLY A 86 -4.45 -23.22 9.16
N MET A 87 -3.31 -23.05 8.51
CA MET A 87 -3.19 -22.41 7.20
C MET A 87 -2.23 -23.16 6.29
N ILE A 88 -2.47 -23.06 4.99
CA ILE A 88 -1.56 -23.44 3.92
C ILE A 88 -1.35 -22.24 2.99
N ALA A 89 -0.10 -21.98 2.62
CA ALA A 89 0.24 -20.92 1.69
C ALA A 89 0.97 -21.47 0.46
N ARG A 90 0.54 -21.08 -0.71
CA ARG A 90 1.32 -21.21 -1.94
C ARG A 90 2.25 -20.02 -2.05
N ILE A 91 3.55 -20.29 -2.22
CA ILE A 91 4.58 -19.26 -2.26
C ILE A 91 5.40 -19.44 -3.54
N GLY A 92 5.56 -18.36 -4.29
CA GLY A 92 6.31 -18.36 -5.55
C GLY A 92 7.11 -17.08 -5.71
N ALA A 93 7.72 -16.91 -6.88
CA ALA A 93 8.64 -15.80 -7.20
C ALA A 93 7.93 -14.47 -7.50
N ALA A 94 6.77 -14.19 -6.89
CA ALA A 94 6.12 -12.88 -7.07
C ALA A 94 7.01 -11.75 -6.52
N PRO A 95 7.15 -10.63 -7.23
CA PRO A 95 7.92 -9.49 -6.77
C PRO A 95 7.20 -8.78 -5.62
N MET A 96 7.48 -9.20 -4.40
CA MET A 96 6.99 -8.59 -3.17
C MET A 96 8.12 -7.79 -2.53
N GLY A 97 7.83 -6.58 -2.08
CA GLY A 97 8.82 -5.76 -1.39
C GLY A 97 9.24 -6.35 -0.05
N MET A 98 10.42 -5.97 0.42
CA MET A 98 11.00 -6.54 1.65
C MET A 98 10.12 -6.26 2.87
N ALA A 99 9.59 -5.06 3.02
CA ALA A 99 8.73 -4.71 4.14
C ALA A 99 7.38 -5.45 4.09
N GLN A 100 6.75 -5.57 2.92
CA GLN A 100 5.53 -6.37 2.77
C GLN A 100 5.78 -7.84 3.14
N THR A 101 6.90 -8.40 2.70
CA THR A 101 7.30 -9.76 3.06
C THR A 101 7.43 -9.90 4.58
N GLN A 102 8.06 -8.94 5.25
CA GLN A 102 8.23 -8.94 6.70
C GLN A 102 6.89 -8.83 7.43
N GLU A 103 6.01 -7.96 7.00
CA GLU A 103 4.68 -7.77 7.60
C GLU A 103 3.81 -9.04 7.48
N ILE A 104 3.87 -9.76 6.35
CA ILE A 104 3.19 -11.06 6.21
C ILE A 104 3.87 -12.12 7.11
N ARG A 105 5.21 -12.15 7.18
CA ARG A 105 5.95 -13.05 8.08
C ARG A 105 5.52 -12.85 9.53
N ASP A 106 5.41 -11.61 9.97
CA ASP A 106 4.99 -11.26 11.32
C ASP A 106 3.54 -11.71 11.59
N ALA A 107 2.63 -11.54 10.62
CA ALA A 107 1.26 -12.04 10.72
C ALA A 107 1.22 -13.58 10.85
N VAL A 108 2.02 -14.30 10.04
CA VAL A 108 2.15 -15.78 10.12
C VAL A 108 2.72 -16.19 11.47
N GLN A 109 3.71 -15.49 12.01
CA GLN A 109 4.27 -15.77 13.34
C GLN A 109 3.23 -15.57 14.44
N ARG A 110 2.44 -14.48 14.40
CA ARG A 110 1.31 -14.26 15.33
C ARG A 110 0.28 -15.39 15.23
N PHE A 111 -0.07 -15.82 14.01
CA PHE A 111 -0.98 -16.95 13.79
C PHE A 111 -0.47 -18.24 14.45
N ARG A 112 0.81 -18.58 14.26
CA ARG A 112 1.47 -19.74 14.87
C ARG A 112 1.53 -19.65 16.40
N ALA A 113 1.70 -18.45 16.96
CA ALA A 113 1.70 -18.23 18.40
C ALA A 113 0.37 -18.66 19.06
N HIS A 114 -0.75 -18.70 18.30
CA HIS A 114 -2.02 -19.27 18.72
C HIS A 114 -2.11 -20.80 18.60
N LYS A 115 -0.97 -21.49 18.44
CA LYS A 115 -0.86 -22.96 18.35
C LYS A 115 -1.60 -23.55 17.13
N LYS A 116 -1.76 -22.79 16.07
CA LYS A 116 -2.32 -23.22 14.78
C LYS A 116 -1.17 -23.51 13.82
N PHE A 117 -1.26 -24.62 13.10
CA PHE A 117 -0.21 -24.97 12.15
C PHE A 117 -0.21 -24.07 10.93
N ALA A 118 0.96 -23.82 10.37
CA ALA A 118 1.15 -23.08 9.13
C ALA A 118 2.09 -23.84 8.20
N VAL A 119 1.61 -24.15 7.00
CA VAL A 119 2.35 -24.93 5.99
C VAL A 119 2.62 -24.08 4.76
N ALA A 120 3.86 -24.06 4.28
CA ALA A 120 4.24 -23.46 3.01
C ALA A 120 4.40 -24.54 1.95
N TYR A 121 3.87 -24.28 0.78
CA TYR A 121 4.09 -25.10 -0.42
C TYR A 121 4.60 -24.20 -1.54
N ALA A 122 5.64 -24.62 -2.24
CA ALA A 122 6.13 -23.99 -3.44
C ALA A 122 6.32 -25.01 -4.57
N GLU A 123 5.93 -24.62 -5.77
CA GLU A 123 6.34 -25.35 -6.97
C GLU A 123 7.84 -25.13 -7.21
N THR A 124 8.30 -23.90 -6.96
CA THR A 124 9.70 -23.49 -6.99
C THR A 124 9.89 -22.20 -6.18
N PHE A 125 11.09 -21.99 -5.68
CA PHE A 125 11.55 -20.69 -5.15
C PHE A 125 12.55 -20.06 -6.11
N GLY A 126 12.16 -19.88 -7.39
CA GLY A 126 12.99 -19.17 -8.35
C GLY A 126 12.94 -19.69 -9.79
N GLU A 127 12.82 -21.00 -10.03
CA GLU A 127 12.86 -21.61 -11.36
C GLU A 127 14.02 -21.09 -12.21
N PHE A 128 15.26 -21.35 -11.76
CA PHE A 128 16.52 -20.79 -12.29
C PHE A 128 16.62 -19.26 -12.20
N GLY A 129 15.89 -18.66 -11.26
CA GLY A 129 15.94 -17.24 -10.96
C GLY A 129 16.11 -16.95 -9.46
N PRO A 130 16.15 -15.68 -9.05
CA PRO A 130 16.29 -15.31 -7.65
C PRO A 130 15.01 -15.62 -6.86
N GLY A 131 15.13 -16.50 -5.86
CA GLY A 131 14.05 -16.90 -4.97
C GLY A 131 14.21 -16.45 -3.52
N ASN A 132 15.18 -15.58 -3.23
CA ASN A 132 15.56 -15.19 -1.87
C ASN A 132 14.37 -14.68 -1.04
N GLY A 133 13.56 -13.75 -1.57
CA GLY A 133 12.41 -13.16 -0.87
C GLY A 133 11.28 -14.18 -0.64
N ALA A 134 10.97 -15.01 -1.64
CA ALA A 134 9.96 -16.06 -1.54
C ALA A 134 10.36 -17.12 -0.52
N TYR A 135 11.61 -17.55 -0.54
CA TYR A 135 12.14 -18.50 0.44
C TYR A 135 12.18 -17.89 1.85
N TYR A 136 12.59 -16.61 1.97
CA TYR A 136 12.54 -15.89 3.25
C TYR A 136 11.11 -15.83 3.80
N LEU A 137 10.09 -15.60 2.96
CA LEU A 137 8.69 -15.68 3.38
C LEU A 137 8.34 -17.09 3.88
N ALA A 138 8.71 -18.12 3.13
CA ALA A 138 8.40 -19.52 3.48
C ALA A 138 8.97 -19.92 4.86
N THR A 139 10.11 -19.36 5.25
CA THR A 139 10.71 -19.65 6.56
C THR A 139 9.94 -19.09 7.76
N ALA A 140 8.84 -18.36 7.55
CA ALA A 140 7.91 -18.01 8.63
C ALA A 140 6.96 -19.16 9.01
N PHE A 141 6.86 -20.20 8.20
CA PHE A 141 5.94 -21.33 8.37
C PHE A 141 6.58 -22.47 9.18
N ASP A 142 5.74 -23.37 9.71
CA ASP A 142 6.22 -24.53 10.50
C ASP A 142 6.84 -25.59 9.61
N HIS A 143 6.33 -25.75 8.38
CA HIS A 143 6.74 -26.79 7.46
C HIS A 143 6.75 -26.25 6.03
N ILE A 144 7.81 -26.59 5.29
CA ILE A 144 8.03 -26.13 3.93
C ILE A 144 8.10 -27.34 3.01
N TYR A 145 7.15 -27.44 2.08
CA TYR A 145 7.16 -28.41 0.99
C TYR A 145 7.65 -27.78 -0.31
N LEU A 146 8.47 -28.51 -1.04
CA LEU A 146 8.90 -28.15 -2.38
C LEU A 146 8.45 -29.22 -3.37
N GLN A 147 7.99 -28.82 -4.56
CA GLN A 147 7.66 -29.75 -5.63
C GLN A 147 8.92 -30.54 -6.06
N PRO A 148 8.80 -31.82 -6.48
CA PRO A 148 9.97 -32.64 -6.86
C PRO A 148 10.84 -32.05 -7.96
N SER A 149 10.27 -31.28 -8.90
CA SER A 149 10.97 -30.58 -9.98
C SER A 149 11.44 -29.17 -9.59
N GLY A 150 11.07 -28.70 -8.42
CA GLY A 150 11.38 -27.35 -7.95
C GLY A 150 12.81 -27.18 -7.48
N ASP A 151 13.21 -25.93 -7.38
CA ASP A 151 14.52 -25.47 -6.89
C ASP A 151 14.38 -24.33 -5.87
N ILE A 152 15.49 -24.01 -5.20
CA ILE A 152 15.58 -22.86 -4.31
C ILE A 152 16.66 -21.93 -4.84
N GLY A 153 16.26 -20.81 -5.41
CA GLY A 153 17.14 -19.75 -5.86
C GLY A 153 17.65 -18.86 -4.71
N LEU A 154 18.21 -19.47 -3.67
CA LEU A 154 18.86 -18.75 -2.56
C LEU A 154 20.30 -18.44 -2.97
N THR A 155 20.49 -17.40 -3.75
CA THR A 155 21.76 -17.07 -4.43
C THR A 155 22.35 -15.73 -4.01
N GLY A 156 21.76 -15.07 -3.01
CA GLY A 156 22.13 -13.74 -2.57
C GLY A 156 21.38 -12.63 -3.29
N ILE A 157 21.71 -11.38 -2.95
CA ILE A 157 21.02 -10.19 -3.45
C ILE A 157 21.93 -9.45 -4.43
N ILE A 158 21.35 -9.07 -5.57
CA ILE A 158 21.96 -8.13 -6.51
C ILE A 158 21.06 -6.90 -6.64
N VAL A 159 21.67 -5.73 -6.79
CA VAL A 159 20.99 -4.49 -7.17
C VAL A 159 21.69 -3.91 -8.40
N GLU A 160 20.96 -3.88 -9.49
CA GLU A 160 21.40 -3.29 -10.75
C GLU A 160 20.61 -1.99 -11.01
N SER A 161 21.29 -0.95 -11.42
CA SER A 161 20.66 0.33 -11.77
C SER A 161 21.06 0.73 -13.19
N PRO A 162 20.10 1.02 -14.07
CA PRO A 162 20.41 1.56 -15.38
C PRO A 162 20.89 3.02 -15.28
N PHE A 163 21.69 3.44 -16.25
CA PHE A 163 22.16 4.81 -16.42
C PHE A 163 21.98 5.20 -17.89
N VAL A 164 21.17 6.23 -18.15
CA VAL A 164 20.76 6.58 -19.52
C VAL A 164 21.54 7.75 -20.11
N LYS A 165 22.54 8.31 -19.41
CA LYS A 165 23.37 9.41 -19.91
C LYS A 165 23.90 9.16 -21.31
N GLY A 166 24.45 7.97 -21.57
CA GLY A 166 24.97 7.61 -22.87
C GLY A 166 23.91 7.58 -23.97
N THR A 167 22.73 7.07 -23.67
CA THR A 167 21.58 7.06 -24.58
C THR A 167 21.12 8.48 -24.90
N LEU A 168 20.93 9.30 -23.85
CA LEU A 168 20.55 10.71 -24.02
C LEU A 168 21.55 11.48 -24.87
N SER A 169 22.85 11.31 -24.61
CA SER A 169 23.91 11.96 -25.39
C SER A 169 23.84 11.55 -26.86
N LYS A 170 23.62 10.28 -27.18
CA LYS A 170 23.43 9.81 -28.55
C LYS A 170 22.21 10.44 -29.22
N LEU A 171 21.16 10.71 -28.47
CA LEU A 171 19.96 11.41 -28.94
C LEU A 171 20.16 12.93 -29.06
N GLY A 172 21.26 13.49 -28.55
CA GLY A 172 21.45 14.94 -28.47
C GLY A 172 20.67 15.59 -27.33
N VAL A 173 20.37 14.81 -26.32
CA VAL A 173 19.68 15.27 -25.10
C VAL A 173 20.67 15.30 -23.94
N THR A 174 20.59 16.33 -23.11
CA THR A 174 21.40 16.44 -21.86
C THR A 174 20.50 16.83 -20.72
N PHE A 175 20.69 16.20 -19.57
CA PHE A 175 20.01 16.65 -18.35
C PHE A 175 20.89 17.65 -17.61
N HIS A 176 20.36 18.83 -17.31
CA HIS A 176 20.99 19.82 -16.43
C HIS A 176 20.14 20.04 -15.19
N GLY A 177 20.70 19.72 -14.03
CA GLY A 177 20.01 19.82 -12.75
C GLY A 177 20.94 19.87 -11.56
N GLY A 178 20.36 20.02 -10.39
CA GLY A 178 21.06 20.09 -9.12
C GLY A 178 20.35 19.30 -8.02
N GLN A 179 21.09 19.00 -6.98
CA GLN A 179 20.61 18.22 -5.84
C GLN A 179 21.22 18.71 -4.52
N ARG A 180 20.62 18.33 -3.38
CA ARG A 180 21.15 18.52 -2.01
C ARG A 180 21.08 17.19 -1.26
N TYR A 181 22.13 16.49 -1.00
CA TYR A 181 23.53 16.61 -1.40
C TYR A 181 23.97 15.33 -2.13
N GLU A 182 25.18 14.79 -1.79
CA GLU A 182 25.88 13.73 -2.51
C GLU A 182 25.17 12.37 -2.54
N TYR A 183 24.23 12.13 -1.63
CA TYR A 183 23.41 10.90 -1.57
C TYR A 183 22.03 11.04 -2.22
N LYS A 184 21.66 12.21 -2.79
CA LYS A 184 20.39 12.37 -3.52
C LYS A 184 20.52 11.84 -4.95
N ASN A 185 20.65 10.53 -5.06
CA ASN A 185 21.18 9.81 -6.20
C ASN A 185 20.21 9.64 -7.40
N ALA A 186 18.95 10.03 -7.30
CA ALA A 186 17.98 9.80 -8.37
C ALA A 186 18.35 10.52 -9.67
N LEU A 187 19.07 11.65 -9.63
CA LEU A 187 19.57 12.31 -10.83
C LEU A 187 20.68 11.52 -11.54
N ASN A 188 21.41 10.66 -10.83
CA ASN A 188 22.52 9.89 -11.39
C ASN A 188 22.07 8.99 -12.55
N PHE A 189 20.80 8.58 -12.57
CA PHE A 189 20.17 7.90 -13.69
C PHE A 189 20.39 8.65 -15.03
N PHE A 190 20.29 9.98 -15.00
CA PHE A 190 20.41 10.85 -16.17
C PHE A 190 21.83 11.41 -16.37
N THR A 191 22.58 11.60 -15.27
CA THR A 191 23.84 12.36 -15.29
C THR A 191 25.08 11.49 -15.26
N GLU A 192 24.96 10.23 -14.87
CA GLU A 192 26.09 9.33 -14.70
C GLU A 192 26.03 8.13 -15.67
N THR A 193 27.14 7.40 -15.76
CA THR A 193 27.23 6.13 -16.51
C THR A 193 27.46 4.93 -15.61
N LYS A 194 27.65 5.16 -14.31
CA LYS A 194 27.84 4.16 -13.25
C LYS A 194 27.54 4.78 -11.90
N TYR A 195 27.51 3.97 -10.86
CA TYR A 195 27.41 4.46 -9.50
C TYR A 195 28.52 5.45 -9.13
N THR A 196 28.15 6.59 -8.55
CA THR A 196 29.09 7.43 -7.80
C THR A 196 29.45 6.76 -6.47
N GLY A 197 30.52 7.20 -5.81
CA GLY A 197 30.92 6.67 -4.50
C GLY A 197 29.77 6.69 -3.47
N PRO A 198 29.13 7.85 -3.19
CA PRO A 198 27.99 7.93 -2.29
C PRO A 198 26.78 7.08 -2.71
N HIS A 199 26.50 6.98 -4.01
CA HIS A 199 25.41 6.15 -4.52
C HIS A 199 25.67 4.67 -4.23
N LYS A 200 26.88 4.18 -4.57
CA LYS A 200 27.29 2.80 -4.31
C LYS A 200 27.24 2.48 -2.80
N GLU A 201 27.74 3.40 -1.97
CA GLU A 201 27.71 3.26 -0.50
C GLU A 201 26.29 3.10 0.03
N ALA A 202 25.37 3.99 -0.36
CA ALA A 202 23.97 3.94 0.10
C ALA A 202 23.28 2.63 -0.33
N MET A 203 23.45 2.22 -1.60
CA MET A 203 22.88 0.98 -2.12
C MET A 203 23.47 -0.25 -1.44
N THR A 204 24.80 -0.27 -1.20
CA THR A 204 25.46 -1.36 -0.48
C THR A 204 24.95 -1.46 0.95
N ALA A 205 24.72 -0.35 1.65
CA ALA A 205 24.17 -0.35 3.00
C ALA A 205 22.75 -0.95 3.06
N ILE A 206 21.86 -0.57 2.15
CA ILE A 206 20.52 -1.16 2.04
C ILE A 206 20.60 -2.66 1.76
N MET A 207 21.39 -3.05 0.76
CA MET A 207 21.55 -4.47 0.37
C MET A 207 22.11 -5.30 1.53
N THR A 208 23.13 -4.80 2.24
CA THR A 208 23.71 -5.47 3.41
C THR A 208 22.69 -5.59 4.54
N SER A 209 21.91 -4.54 4.81
CA SER A 209 20.85 -4.57 5.80
C SER A 209 19.80 -5.64 5.47
N TRP A 210 19.30 -5.67 4.22
CA TRP A 210 18.34 -6.69 3.77
C TRP A 210 18.92 -8.11 3.84
N PHE A 211 20.15 -8.30 3.37
CA PHE A 211 20.81 -9.60 3.43
C PHE A 211 20.94 -10.11 4.86
N ASN A 212 21.35 -9.26 5.80
CA ASN A 212 21.44 -9.62 7.20
C ASN A 212 20.07 -9.96 7.81
N GLN A 213 19.02 -9.20 7.51
CA GLN A 213 17.66 -9.49 7.97
C GLN A 213 17.15 -10.85 7.45
N MET A 214 17.40 -11.17 6.17
CA MET A 214 17.07 -12.47 5.60
C MET A 214 17.91 -13.59 6.24
N LYS A 215 19.22 -13.37 6.39
CA LYS A 215 20.11 -14.31 7.08
C LYS A 215 19.57 -14.65 8.47
N ASP A 216 19.30 -13.63 9.29
CA ASP A 216 18.86 -13.83 10.66
C ASP A 216 17.53 -14.61 10.71
N GLY A 217 16.55 -14.24 9.88
CA GLY A 217 15.26 -14.93 9.81
C GLY A 217 15.36 -16.37 9.28
N ILE A 218 16.17 -16.62 8.25
CA ILE A 218 16.36 -17.96 7.69
C ILE A 218 17.15 -18.84 8.67
N CYS A 219 18.26 -18.33 9.24
CA CYS A 219 19.08 -19.05 10.20
C CYS A 219 18.27 -19.46 11.43
N GLN A 220 17.47 -18.54 11.97
CA GLN A 220 16.61 -18.83 13.11
C GLN A 220 15.57 -19.92 12.78
N ALA A 221 14.89 -19.80 11.64
CA ALA A 221 13.83 -20.72 11.25
C ALA A 221 14.35 -22.12 10.89
N ARG A 222 15.51 -22.20 10.24
CA ARG A 222 16.10 -23.46 9.75
C ARG A 222 17.19 -24.01 10.64
N GLN A 223 17.45 -23.36 11.79
CA GLN A 223 18.51 -23.77 12.76
C GLN A 223 19.89 -23.86 12.08
N ILE A 224 20.18 -22.94 11.17
CA ILE A 224 21.49 -22.82 10.52
C ILE A 224 22.33 -21.85 11.35
N ALA A 225 23.59 -22.28 11.65
CA ALA A 225 24.52 -21.39 12.32
C ALA A 225 24.84 -20.17 11.45
N PRO A 226 24.72 -18.93 11.97
CA PRO A 226 24.84 -17.70 11.16
C PRO A 226 26.13 -17.58 10.36
N GLU A 227 27.23 -18.16 10.87
CA GLU A 227 28.53 -18.19 10.19
C GLU A 227 28.57 -19.12 8.98
N LYS A 228 27.62 -20.07 8.87
CA LYS A 228 27.50 -20.99 7.72
C LYS A 228 26.59 -20.42 6.63
N PHE A 229 25.84 -19.37 6.90
CA PHE A 229 24.84 -18.86 5.97
C PHE A 229 25.43 -18.42 4.62
N GLN A 230 26.60 -17.77 4.65
CA GLN A 230 27.27 -17.37 3.41
C GLN A 230 27.60 -18.60 2.54
N ALA A 231 28.12 -19.67 3.11
CA ALA A 231 28.38 -20.89 2.38
C ALA A 231 27.12 -21.57 1.83
N VAL A 232 25.99 -21.44 2.54
CA VAL A 232 24.68 -21.90 2.03
C VAL A 232 24.25 -21.08 0.82
N VAL A 233 24.38 -19.76 0.85
CA VAL A 233 24.04 -18.88 -0.27
C VAL A 233 24.96 -19.13 -1.47
N ASP A 234 26.27 -19.29 -1.23
CA ASP A 234 27.26 -19.49 -2.29
C ASP A 234 27.12 -20.87 -2.97
N ALA A 235 26.52 -21.86 -2.29
CA ALA A 235 26.23 -23.16 -2.87
C ALA A 235 24.90 -23.23 -3.66
N GLY A 236 24.06 -22.19 -3.57
CA GLY A 236 22.81 -22.13 -4.32
C GLY A 236 23.00 -21.93 -5.85
N PRO A 237 21.99 -22.19 -6.68
CA PRO A 237 20.67 -22.69 -6.32
C PRO A 237 20.64 -24.17 -5.93
N TYR A 238 19.65 -24.59 -5.11
CA TYR A 238 19.51 -25.96 -4.63
C TYR A 238 18.38 -26.67 -5.36
N LEU A 239 18.66 -27.83 -5.94
CA LEU A 239 17.63 -28.72 -6.47
C LEU A 239 16.90 -29.45 -5.32
N GLY A 240 15.69 -29.95 -5.57
CA GLY A 240 14.80 -30.47 -4.54
C GLY A 240 15.46 -31.39 -3.50
N LYS A 241 16.21 -32.43 -3.95
CA LYS A 241 16.90 -33.37 -3.01
C LYS A 241 18.05 -32.70 -2.24
N GLU A 242 18.76 -31.77 -2.87
CA GLU A 242 19.82 -31.00 -2.22
C GLU A 242 19.25 -30.05 -1.17
N ALA A 243 18.09 -29.45 -1.46
CA ALA A 243 17.39 -28.59 -0.54
C ALA A 243 16.96 -29.33 0.75
N VAL A 244 16.48 -30.58 0.61
CA VAL A 244 16.18 -31.45 1.78
C VAL A 244 17.44 -31.79 2.55
N ALA A 245 18.52 -32.22 1.85
CA ALA A 245 19.80 -32.56 2.48
C ALA A 245 20.41 -31.35 3.23
N ALA A 246 20.27 -30.14 2.67
CA ALA A 246 20.72 -28.90 3.29
C ALA A 246 19.74 -28.39 4.38
N LYS A 247 18.64 -29.11 4.65
CA LYS A 247 17.58 -28.73 5.59
C LYS A 247 16.89 -27.39 5.27
N LEU A 248 16.94 -26.98 4.03
CA LEU A 248 16.26 -25.75 3.57
C LEU A 248 14.74 -25.95 3.42
N VAL A 249 14.32 -27.18 3.08
CA VAL A 249 12.91 -27.60 3.09
C VAL A 249 12.74 -28.88 3.91
N ASP A 250 11.52 -29.17 4.32
CA ASP A 250 11.22 -30.29 5.18
C ASP A 250 10.90 -31.55 4.37
N ALA A 251 10.24 -31.38 3.21
CA ALA A 251 9.87 -32.49 2.35
C ALA A 251 9.68 -32.06 0.89
N ILE A 252 9.73 -33.08 0.02
CA ILE A 252 9.42 -32.95 -1.39
C ILE A 252 8.10 -33.67 -1.65
N ALA A 253 7.10 -32.96 -2.21
CA ALA A 253 5.83 -33.55 -2.57
C ALA A 253 5.11 -32.72 -3.65
N TYR A 254 4.25 -33.36 -4.41
CA TYR A 254 3.33 -32.65 -5.29
C TYR A 254 2.18 -32.01 -4.52
N ARG A 255 1.58 -30.99 -5.09
CA ARG A 255 0.54 -30.16 -4.47
C ARG A 255 -0.63 -30.98 -3.92
N ASP A 256 -1.13 -31.96 -4.66
CA ASP A 256 -2.24 -32.82 -4.26
C ASP A 256 -1.94 -33.62 -2.99
N ALA A 257 -0.72 -34.18 -2.88
CA ALA A 257 -0.26 -34.88 -1.70
C ALA A 257 -0.13 -33.95 -0.48
N VAL A 258 0.43 -32.76 -0.67
CA VAL A 258 0.56 -31.75 0.41
C VAL A 258 -0.82 -31.32 0.91
N TYR A 259 -1.76 -31.04 0.01
CA TYR A 259 -3.12 -30.64 0.39
C TYR A 259 -3.88 -31.77 1.10
N SER A 260 -3.65 -33.03 0.70
CA SER A 260 -4.19 -34.19 1.40
C SER A 260 -3.63 -34.31 2.81
N ASP A 261 -2.29 -34.17 2.98
CA ASP A 261 -1.63 -34.19 4.27
C ASP A 261 -2.14 -33.09 5.22
N VAL A 262 -2.24 -31.87 4.72
CA VAL A 262 -2.77 -30.72 5.48
C VAL A 262 -4.22 -30.95 5.92
N LYS A 263 -5.08 -31.52 5.05
CA LYS A 263 -6.46 -31.87 5.41
C LYS A 263 -6.51 -32.98 6.46
N SER A 264 -5.68 -34.00 6.31
CA SER A 264 -5.56 -35.09 7.29
C SER A 264 -5.11 -34.55 8.67
N LYS A 265 -4.10 -33.68 8.71
CA LYS A 265 -3.64 -33.00 9.93
C LYS A 265 -4.73 -32.15 10.58
N ALA A 266 -5.57 -31.51 9.78
CA ALA A 266 -6.69 -30.70 10.27
C ALA A 266 -7.87 -31.55 10.79
N GLY A 267 -7.93 -32.84 10.41
CA GLY A 267 -8.97 -33.80 10.81
C GLY A 267 -10.20 -33.81 9.91
N ASP A 268 -11.08 -34.76 10.15
CA ASP A 268 -12.25 -35.02 9.33
C ASP A 268 -13.14 -33.79 9.18
N GLY A 269 -13.63 -33.58 7.95
CA GLY A 269 -14.51 -32.46 7.63
C GLY A 269 -13.79 -31.12 7.44
N ALA A 270 -12.46 -31.10 7.48
CA ALA A 270 -11.69 -29.88 7.24
C ALA A 270 -11.88 -29.35 5.82
N GLN A 271 -12.08 -28.04 5.70
CA GLN A 271 -12.32 -27.34 4.44
C GLN A 271 -11.30 -26.21 4.25
N LEU A 272 -10.82 -26.11 3.01
CA LEU A 272 -9.98 -24.99 2.57
C LEU A 272 -10.86 -23.77 2.29
N LEU A 273 -10.38 -22.59 2.72
CA LEU A 273 -11.05 -21.34 2.46
C LEU A 273 -10.00 -20.26 2.18
N TYR A 274 -10.04 -19.68 0.99
CA TYR A 274 -9.15 -18.59 0.62
C TYR A 274 -9.28 -17.41 1.57
N LEU A 275 -8.18 -16.70 1.81
CA LEU A 275 -8.10 -15.57 2.75
C LEU A 275 -9.17 -14.50 2.49
N ASP A 276 -9.39 -14.12 1.23
CA ASP A 276 -10.41 -13.15 0.83
C ASP A 276 -11.83 -13.60 1.19
N LYS A 277 -12.17 -14.85 0.86
CA LYS A 277 -13.46 -15.45 1.18
C LYS A 277 -13.65 -15.64 2.67
N TYR A 278 -12.57 -15.99 3.37
CA TYR A 278 -12.60 -16.09 4.82
C TYR A 278 -12.88 -14.72 5.45
N LEU A 279 -12.13 -13.69 5.07
CA LEU A 279 -12.28 -12.34 5.60
C LEU A 279 -13.68 -11.77 5.33
N HIS A 280 -14.22 -12.02 4.12
CA HIS A 280 -15.59 -11.63 3.78
C HIS A 280 -16.63 -12.31 4.67
N ARG A 281 -16.45 -13.62 5.01
CA ARG A 281 -17.40 -14.39 5.83
C ARG A 281 -17.24 -14.12 7.32
N ALA A 282 -16.01 -14.02 7.82
CA ALA A 282 -15.69 -13.82 9.23
C ALA A 282 -15.83 -12.37 9.69
N GLY A 283 -15.76 -11.42 8.75
CA GLY A 283 -15.62 -9.99 9.03
C GLY A 283 -14.17 -9.62 9.35
N ARG A 284 -13.84 -8.33 9.19
CA ARG A 284 -12.53 -7.81 9.57
C ARG A 284 -12.35 -7.81 11.09
N PRO A 285 -11.12 -7.94 11.60
CA PRO A 285 -10.81 -7.53 12.95
C PRO A 285 -10.99 -6.00 13.09
N HIS A 286 -11.06 -5.54 14.31
CA HIS A 286 -11.10 -4.10 14.59
C HIS A 286 -12.34 -3.39 14.06
N ASP A 287 -13.53 -3.95 14.37
CA ASP A 287 -14.84 -3.46 13.93
C ASP A 287 -15.65 -2.74 15.04
N HIS A 288 -15.15 -2.71 16.26
CA HIS A 288 -15.82 -2.10 17.42
C HIS A 288 -14.84 -1.37 18.36
N GLY A 289 -15.35 -0.60 19.30
CA GLY A 289 -14.53 0.17 20.24
C GLY A 289 -14.29 1.61 19.79
N LYS A 290 -13.22 2.25 20.31
CA LYS A 290 -12.83 3.62 19.93
C LYS A 290 -12.39 3.66 18.46
N THR A 291 -12.85 4.67 17.73
CA THR A 291 -12.54 4.79 16.30
C THR A 291 -11.12 5.29 16.07
N VAL A 292 -10.37 4.55 15.25
CA VAL A 292 -9.09 4.94 14.67
C VAL A 292 -9.30 5.14 13.16
N ALA A 293 -9.03 6.35 12.67
CA ALA A 293 -9.07 6.61 11.23
C ALA A 293 -7.84 6.01 10.56
N LEU A 294 -8.04 5.32 9.44
CA LEU A 294 -6.97 4.84 8.58
C LEU A 294 -6.95 5.69 7.31
N VAL A 295 -5.81 6.33 7.04
CA VAL A 295 -5.58 7.10 5.83
C VAL A 295 -4.42 6.46 5.06
N PHE A 296 -4.58 6.33 3.74
CA PHE A 296 -3.53 5.83 2.86
C PHE A 296 -2.86 6.97 2.09
N GLY A 297 -1.53 6.91 2.00
CA GLY A 297 -0.71 7.77 1.17
C GLY A 297 0.22 6.91 0.32
N VAL A 298 -0.21 6.56 -0.89
CA VAL A 298 0.48 5.59 -1.76
C VAL A 298 0.83 6.21 -3.09
N GLY A 299 2.05 5.91 -3.56
CA GLY A 299 2.57 6.37 -4.84
C GLY A 299 3.27 7.74 -4.79
N GLY A 300 3.60 8.28 -5.96
CA GLY A 300 4.29 9.56 -6.08
C GLY A 300 3.47 10.73 -5.56
N VAL A 301 4.07 11.60 -4.76
CA VAL A 301 3.37 12.77 -4.18
C VAL A 301 3.15 13.82 -5.24
N THR A 302 1.89 14.19 -5.51
CA THR A 302 1.48 15.14 -6.53
C THR A 302 0.50 16.18 -5.96
N ARG A 303 0.38 17.33 -6.63
CA ARG A 303 -0.69 18.29 -6.33
C ARG A 303 -2.01 17.79 -6.88
N GLY A 304 -3.11 18.16 -6.23
CA GLY A 304 -4.45 17.78 -6.66
C GLY A 304 -4.94 16.46 -6.06
N LYS A 305 -5.87 15.82 -6.74
CA LYS A 305 -6.50 14.57 -6.30
C LYS A 305 -5.61 13.36 -6.59
N SER A 306 -5.75 12.33 -5.75
CA SER A 306 -5.20 11.00 -6.05
C SER A 306 -5.89 10.40 -7.27
N ASP A 307 -5.11 9.72 -8.10
CA ASP A 307 -5.58 9.04 -9.30
C ASP A 307 -4.83 7.72 -9.52
N TYR A 308 -5.39 6.87 -10.35
CA TYR A 308 -4.81 5.61 -10.77
C TYR A 308 -4.63 5.58 -12.29
N ASP A 309 -3.39 5.37 -12.73
CA ASP A 309 -3.06 5.18 -14.14
C ASP A 309 -3.13 3.67 -14.48
N PRO A 310 -4.16 3.24 -15.20
CA PRO A 310 -4.32 1.82 -15.56
C PRO A 310 -3.29 1.33 -16.59
N VAL A 311 -2.66 2.24 -17.33
CA VAL A 311 -1.63 1.88 -18.33
C VAL A 311 -0.31 1.57 -17.64
N GLN A 312 0.06 2.37 -16.65
CA GLN A 312 1.28 2.16 -15.86
C GLN A 312 1.06 1.24 -14.67
N GLY A 313 -0.20 0.93 -14.31
CA GLY A 313 -0.53 0.15 -13.11
C GLY A 313 -0.12 0.85 -11.82
N SER A 314 -0.03 2.19 -11.82
CA SER A 314 0.48 2.99 -10.71
C SER A 314 -0.54 4.01 -10.22
N GLN A 315 -0.48 4.32 -8.93
CA GLN A 315 -1.29 5.38 -8.32
C GLN A 315 -0.40 6.52 -7.82
N ASN A 316 -1.00 7.68 -7.61
CA ASN A 316 -0.35 8.84 -7.02
C ASN A 316 -0.97 9.23 -5.68
N MET A 317 -0.15 9.80 -4.80
CA MET A 317 -0.56 10.44 -3.55
C MET A 317 -0.92 11.90 -3.83
N GLY A 318 -2.17 12.17 -4.17
CA GLY A 318 -2.68 13.52 -4.41
C GLY A 318 -2.86 14.31 -3.10
N SER A 319 -2.27 15.50 -3.02
CA SER A 319 -2.30 16.32 -1.80
C SER A 319 -3.72 16.67 -1.35
N ASP A 320 -4.64 16.95 -2.28
CA ASP A 320 -6.01 17.33 -1.92
C ASP A 320 -6.78 16.15 -1.31
N THR A 321 -6.58 14.94 -1.85
CA THR A 321 -7.22 13.74 -1.33
C THR A 321 -6.69 13.39 0.06
N VAL A 322 -5.37 13.31 0.22
CA VAL A 322 -4.77 12.85 1.48
C VAL A 322 -4.89 13.90 2.58
N ALA A 323 -4.63 15.18 2.28
CA ALA A 323 -4.83 16.26 3.24
C ALA A 323 -6.31 16.40 3.64
N GLY A 324 -7.23 16.27 2.68
CA GLY A 324 -8.68 16.24 2.94
C GLY A 324 -9.09 15.08 3.84
N ALA A 325 -8.54 13.89 3.63
CA ALA A 325 -8.80 12.70 4.46
C ALA A 325 -8.31 12.90 5.90
N ILE A 326 -7.09 13.41 6.09
CA ILE A 326 -6.52 13.69 7.43
C ILE A 326 -7.36 14.76 8.13
N ARG A 327 -7.76 15.82 7.42
CA ARG A 327 -8.62 16.89 7.96
C ARG A 327 -9.97 16.35 8.39
N ALA A 328 -10.66 15.60 7.54
CA ALA A 328 -11.95 14.99 7.85
C ALA A 328 -11.87 14.05 9.06
N ALA A 329 -10.81 13.25 9.14
CA ALA A 329 -10.56 12.40 10.30
C ALA A 329 -10.28 13.20 11.58
N ALA A 330 -9.57 14.33 11.48
CA ALA A 330 -9.28 15.20 12.63
C ALA A 330 -10.53 15.93 13.14
N GLU A 331 -11.43 16.32 12.25
CA GLU A 331 -12.68 17.02 12.57
C GLU A 331 -13.78 16.08 13.08
N ASP A 332 -13.75 14.78 12.73
CA ASP A 332 -14.71 13.79 13.22
C ASP A 332 -14.50 13.53 14.72
N SER A 333 -15.51 13.90 15.54
CA SER A 333 -15.46 13.75 17.00
C SER A 333 -15.40 12.28 17.45
N SER A 334 -15.87 11.34 16.65
CA SER A 334 -15.81 9.90 16.91
C SER A 334 -14.39 9.34 16.78
N VAL A 335 -13.56 9.91 15.89
CA VAL A 335 -12.17 9.51 15.67
C VAL A 335 -11.32 9.92 16.87
N LYS A 336 -10.52 8.99 17.39
CA LYS A 336 -9.64 9.21 18.56
C LYS A 336 -8.16 9.26 18.20
N ALA A 337 -7.75 8.57 17.13
CA ALA A 337 -6.40 8.63 16.56
C ALA A 337 -6.46 8.47 15.05
N ILE A 338 -5.38 8.86 14.39
CA ILE A 338 -5.19 8.67 12.94
C ILE A 338 -4.01 7.73 12.73
N LEU A 339 -4.24 6.65 12.01
CA LEU A 339 -3.22 5.76 11.49
C LEU A 339 -2.99 6.11 10.01
N PHE A 340 -1.81 6.61 9.67
CA PHE A 340 -1.46 7.04 8.33
C PHE A 340 -0.48 6.04 7.72
N ARG A 341 -0.96 5.23 6.75
CA ARG A 341 -0.14 4.28 6.01
C ARG A 341 0.51 4.99 4.83
N VAL A 342 1.84 4.94 4.74
CA VAL A 342 2.63 5.62 3.70
C VAL A 342 3.49 4.62 2.94
N ASP A 343 3.28 4.54 1.61
CA ASP A 343 4.16 3.81 0.69
C ASP A 343 4.45 4.68 -0.54
N SER A 344 5.52 5.47 -0.49
CA SER A 344 5.76 6.57 -1.44
C SER A 344 7.24 6.86 -1.67
N PRO A 345 7.67 7.00 -2.95
CA PRO A 345 9.03 7.47 -3.29
C PRO A 345 9.24 8.96 -3.01
N GLY A 346 8.17 9.69 -2.67
CA GLY A 346 8.15 11.14 -2.61
C GLY A 346 7.66 11.79 -3.90
N GLY A 347 7.98 13.06 -4.10
CA GLY A 347 7.50 13.84 -5.25
C GLY A 347 7.50 15.33 -4.99
N SER A 348 6.39 16.00 -5.31
CA SER A 348 6.22 17.45 -5.17
C SER A 348 6.43 17.93 -3.74
N TYR A 349 7.38 18.85 -3.54
CA TYR A 349 7.62 19.49 -2.26
C TYR A 349 6.36 20.21 -1.73
N VAL A 350 5.70 21.00 -2.58
CA VAL A 350 4.51 21.78 -2.19
C VAL A 350 3.36 20.84 -1.77
N ALA A 351 3.15 19.75 -2.51
CA ALA A 351 2.13 18.77 -2.16
C ALA A 351 2.45 18.05 -0.84
N SER A 352 3.72 17.69 -0.64
CA SER A 352 4.18 17.08 0.62
C SER A 352 4.00 18.01 1.81
N ASP A 353 4.26 19.31 1.63
CA ASP A 353 4.06 20.33 2.66
C ASP A 353 2.58 20.51 3.02
N THR A 354 1.69 20.47 2.03
CA THR A 354 0.23 20.50 2.25
C THR A 354 -0.23 19.34 3.13
N ILE A 355 0.22 18.11 2.84
CA ILE A 355 -0.13 16.92 3.64
C ILE A 355 0.49 17.01 5.04
N TRP A 356 1.78 17.35 5.13
CA TRP A 356 2.48 17.55 6.40
C TRP A 356 1.75 18.55 7.31
N HIS A 357 1.25 19.64 6.74
CA HIS A 357 0.52 20.66 7.48
C HIS A 357 -0.74 20.10 8.14
N GLU A 358 -1.50 19.25 7.46
CA GLU A 358 -2.69 18.61 8.04
C GLU A 358 -2.33 17.57 9.11
N VAL A 359 -1.20 16.88 9.00
CA VAL A 359 -0.68 16.02 10.09
C VAL A 359 -0.39 16.87 11.34
N VAL A 360 0.25 18.03 11.17
CA VAL A 360 0.51 18.97 12.29
C VAL A 360 -0.79 19.48 12.89
N ARG A 361 -1.76 19.89 12.06
CA ARG A 361 -3.08 20.36 12.52
C ARG A 361 -3.86 19.29 13.29
N ALA A 362 -3.87 18.05 12.80
CA ALA A 362 -4.53 16.94 13.48
C ALA A 362 -3.95 16.73 14.87
N ARG A 363 -2.62 16.74 15.01
CA ARG A 363 -1.94 16.66 16.32
C ARG A 363 -2.28 17.82 17.24
N GLN A 364 -2.29 19.07 16.72
CA GLN A 364 -2.68 20.26 17.48
C GLN A 364 -4.14 20.20 17.95
N ALA A 365 -5.01 19.56 17.18
CA ALA A 365 -6.40 19.28 17.56
C ALA A 365 -6.54 18.13 18.59
N GLY A 366 -5.41 17.59 19.10
CA GLY A 366 -5.43 16.51 20.09
C GLY A 366 -5.70 15.12 19.51
N LYS A 367 -5.56 14.92 18.20
CA LYS A 367 -5.65 13.62 17.53
C LYS A 367 -4.24 13.07 17.32
N PRO A 368 -3.81 12.05 18.06
CA PRO A 368 -2.54 11.39 17.82
C PRO A 368 -2.46 10.85 16.39
N VAL A 369 -1.34 11.10 15.71
CA VAL A 369 -1.06 10.59 14.37
C VAL A 369 0.07 9.58 14.45
N ILE A 370 -0.21 8.34 14.09
CA ILE A 370 0.78 7.26 14.00
C ILE A 370 0.99 6.94 12.52
N VAL A 371 2.22 6.99 12.05
CA VAL A 371 2.57 6.60 10.68
C VAL A 371 3.05 5.15 10.67
N SER A 372 2.53 4.37 9.71
CA SER A 372 3.05 3.05 9.33
C SER A 372 3.61 3.14 7.91
N MET A 373 4.90 2.89 7.75
CA MET A 373 5.56 2.87 6.45
C MET A 373 5.44 1.50 5.80
N GLY A 374 5.17 1.48 4.48
CA GLY A 374 5.23 0.29 3.65
C GLY A 374 6.65 -0.03 3.18
N ASN A 375 6.79 -0.44 1.92
CA ASN A 375 8.10 -0.74 1.34
C ASN A 375 8.99 0.49 1.23
N LEU A 376 8.38 1.66 0.99
CA LEU A 376 9.10 2.89 0.69
C LEU A 376 8.41 4.11 1.32
N ALA A 377 9.17 4.91 2.06
CA ALA A 377 8.73 6.22 2.54
C ALA A 377 9.89 7.21 2.42
N GLY A 378 10.24 7.54 1.17
CA GLY A 378 11.40 8.37 0.84
C GLY A 378 11.03 9.78 0.44
N SER A 379 11.95 10.74 0.66
CA SER A 379 11.80 12.12 0.19
C SER A 379 10.48 12.76 0.66
N GLY A 380 9.59 13.12 -0.26
CA GLY A 380 8.24 13.59 0.05
C GLY A 380 7.42 12.60 0.89
N GLY A 381 7.65 11.28 0.75
CA GLY A 381 7.02 10.24 1.57
C GLY A 381 7.48 10.28 3.03
N TYR A 382 8.75 10.61 3.28
CA TYR A 382 9.22 10.88 4.64
C TYR A 382 8.77 12.26 5.13
N PHE A 383 8.68 13.25 4.23
CA PHE A 383 8.23 14.60 4.55
C PHE A 383 6.82 14.60 5.16
N VAL A 384 5.89 13.85 4.59
CA VAL A 384 4.51 13.76 5.11
C VAL A 384 4.43 13.01 6.45
N ALA A 385 5.42 12.17 6.76
CA ALA A 385 5.46 11.32 7.95
C ALA A 385 6.18 11.99 9.15
N MET A 386 7.18 12.85 8.89
CA MET A 386 8.15 13.29 9.91
C MET A 386 7.55 14.01 11.12
N ALA A 387 6.36 14.60 10.98
CA ALA A 387 5.67 15.29 12.07
C ALA A 387 4.74 14.39 12.90
N ALA A 388 4.62 13.10 12.59
CA ALA A 388 3.79 12.18 13.35
C ALA A 388 4.26 12.01 14.81
N ASP A 389 3.36 11.62 15.70
CA ASP A 389 3.70 11.32 17.10
C ASP A 389 4.58 10.09 17.20
N LYS A 390 4.34 9.10 16.34
CA LYS A 390 5.13 7.88 16.18
C LYS A 390 5.23 7.47 14.71
N ILE A 391 6.40 6.99 14.33
CA ILE A 391 6.67 6.42 13.02
C ILE A 391 7.10 4.97 13.21
N VAL A 392 6.40 4.08 12.51
CA VAL A 392 6.67 2.65 12.48
C VAL A 392 7.11 2.26 11.07
N ALA A 393 8.13 1.43 10.96
CA ALA A 393 8.63 0.88 9.70
C ALA A 393 9.11 -0.56 9.90
N GLU A 394 8.92 -1.40 8.91
CA GLU A 394 9.58 -2.70 8.90
C GLU A 394 11.10 -2.52 8.81
N PRO A 395 11.90 -3.46 9.33
CA PRO A 395 13.35 -3.37 9.22
C PRO A 395 13.84 -3.17 7.78
N GLY A 396 13.12 -3.77 6.81
CA GLY A 396 13.41 -3.73 5.39
C GLY A 396 12.82 -2.54 4.62
N THR A 397 12.01 -1.69 5.24
CA THR A 397 11.52 -0.44 4.63
C THR A 397 12.66 0.42 4.14
N ILE A 398 12.57 1.01 2.96
CA ILE A 398 13.48 2.07 2.52
C ILE A 398 12.87 3.41 2.89
N THR A 399 13.61 4.27 3.62
CA THR A 399 13.06 5.54 4.08
C THR A 399 14.07 6.70 4.05
N ALA A 400 13.67 7.83 4.59
CA ALA A 400 14.41 9.09 4.65
C ALA A 400 14.58 9.75 3.27
N SER A 401 15.73 9.61 2.61
CA SER A 401 16.02 10.36 1.36
C SER A 401 15.82 11.88 1.53
N ILE A 402 16.17 12.40 2.73
CA ILE A 402 15.97 13.80 3.14
C ILE A 402 16.88 14.70 2.32
N GLY A 403 16.31 15.28 1.26
CA GLY A 403 17.02 16.06 0.28
C GLY A 403 16.08 16.51 -0.83
N VAL A 404 16.60 17.29 -1.76
CA VAL A 404 15.88 17.84 -2.90
C VAL A 404 16.69 17.67 -4.16
N LEU A 405 16.02 17.53 -5.27
CA LEU A 405 16.59 17.52 -6.61
C LEU A 405 15.64 18.21 -7.59
N GLY A 406 16.17 18.62 -8.70
CA GLY A 406 15.41 19.18 -9.81
C GLY A 406 16.32 19.44 -11.00
N GLY A 407 15.73 19.84 -12.13
CA GLY A 407 16.46 20.13 -13.35
C GLY A 407 15.54 20.09 -14.56
N LYS A 408 16.15 20.20 -15.74
CA LYS A 408 15.47 20.13 -17.04
C LYS A 408 16.25 19.30 -18.04
N MET A 409 15.54 18.75 -19.02
CA MET A 409 16.16 18.14 -20.21
C MET A 409 16.44 19.24 -21.23
N LEU A 410 17.66 19.28 -21.71
CA LEU A 410 18.08 20.10 -22.84
C LEU A 410 17.96 19.26 -24.11
N THR A 411 17.11 19.67 -25.02
CA THR A 411 16.71 18.89 -26.19
C THR A 411 17.13 19.52 -27.51
N SER A 412 17.86 20.66 -27.52
CA SER A 412 18.31 21.37 -28.72
C SER A 412 19.05 20.46 -29.67
N GLY A 413 20.03 19.68 -29.19
CA GLY A 413 20.78 18.77 -30.02
C GLY A 413 19.96 17.61 -30.62
N LEU A 414 18.83 17.25 -30.04
CA LEU A 414 17.86 16.32 -30.64
C LEU A 414 17.13 16.97 -31.81
N TRP A 415 16.68 18.21 -31.62
CA TRP A 415 15.98 18.95 -32.67
C TRP A 415 16.85 19.24 -33.86
N ASP A 416 18.13 19.60 -33.62
CA ASP A 416 19.14 19.77 -34.67
C ASP A 416 19.31 18.50 -35.52
N LYS A 417 19.34 17.33 -34.88
CA LYS A 417 19.49 16.03 -35.58
C LYS A 417 18.31 15.68 -36.48
N VAL A 418 17.11 16.09 -36.11
CA VAL A 418 15.89 15.83 -36.90
C VAL A 418 15.53 17.01 -37.81
N GLY A 419 16.39 18.06 -37.89
CA GLY A 419 16.20 19.22 -38.74
C GLY A 419 15.08 20.17 -38.31
N LEU A 420 14.75 20.18 -37.02
CA LEU A 420 13.72 21.06 -36.44
C LEU A 420 14.39 22.26 -35.78
N SER A 421 14.08 23.46 -36.23
CA SER A 421 14.56 24.72 -35.67
C SER A 421 13.55 25.33 -34.72
N TRP A 422 14.04 25.96 -33.68
CA TRP A 422 13.21 26.72 -32.71
C TRP A 422 13.61 28.19 -32.79
N ASP A 423 12.63 29.06 -32.75
CA ASP A 423 12.79 30.49 -32.55
C ASP A 423 11.93 30.93 -31.40
N GLU A 424 12.25 32.01 -30.72
CA GLU A 424 11.56 32.42 -29.52
C GLU A 424 11.32 33.92 -29.46
N VAL A 425 10.21 34.28 -28.83
CA VAL A 425 9.92 35.64 -28.39
C VAL A 425 9.57 35.57 -26.92
N HIS A 426 10.29 36.30 -26.11
CA HIS A 426 10.00 36.33 -24.66
C HIS A 426 10.02 37.73 -24.07
N GLN A 427 9.38 37.90 -22.94
CA GLN A 427 9.42 39.08 -22.13
C GLN A 427 9.69 38.68 -20.67
N GLY A 428 10.73 39.25 -20.08
CA GLY A 428 11.25 38.91 -18.76
C GLY A 428 12.55 38.12 -18.81
N GLU A 429 13.51 38.48 -17.97
CA GLU A 429 14.88 37.91 -17.97
C GLU A 429 14.94 36.41 -17.67
N ASN A 430 13.96 35.87 -16.93
CA ASN A 430 13.92 34.46 -16.54
C ASN A 430 12.82 33.68 -17.30
N ALA A 431 12.30 34.21 -18.39
CA ALA A 431 11.21 33.57 -19.15
C ALA A 431 11.65 32.23 -19.77
N THR A 432 12.94 32.10 -20.08
CA THR A 432 13.54 30.89 -20.67
C THR A 432 13.99 29.83 -19.67
N MET A 433 13.86 30.11 -18.37
CA MET A 433 14.39 29.25 -17.30
C MET A 433 13.91 27.80 -17.37
N PHE A 434 12.68 27.55 -17.82
CA PHE A 434 12.09 26.21 -17.85
C PHE A 434 11.98 25.60 -19.25
N THR A 435 12.46 26.30 -20.31
CA THR A 435 12.50 25.70 -21.65
C THR A 435 13.59 24.64 -21.75
N GLY A 436 13.37 23.63 -22.62
CA GLY A 436 14.37 22.60 -22.96
C GLY A 436 15.26 22.98 -24.14
N THR A 437 15.03 24.11 -24.79
CA THR A 437 15.81 24.57 -25.97
C THR A 437 17.09 25.30 -25.60
N HIS A 438 17.17 25.84 -24.38
CA HIS A 438 18.38 26.50 -23.88
C HIS A 438 18.78 25.97 -22.51
N ASP A 439 20.05 26.14 -22.20
CA ASP A 439 20.53 25.93 -20.84
C ASP A 439 20.18 27.13 -19.92
N TYR A 440 20.38 26.97 -18.64
CA TYR A 440 20.21 28.05 -17.67
C TYR A 440 21.24 29.14 -17.93
N THR A 441 20.79 30.39 -17.90
CA THR A 441 21.70 31.52 -17.71
C THR A 441 22.31 31.48 -16.31
N PRO A 442 23.41 32.18 -16.01
CA PRO A 442 23.97 32.28 -14.66
C PRO A 442 22.98 32.80 -13.63
N ALA A 443 22.09 33.74 -14.01
CA ALA A 443 21.06 34.30 -13.14
C ALA A 443 19.96 33.27 -12.82
N GLU A 444 19.45 32.58 -13.84
CA GLU A 444 18.46 31.50 -13.69
C GLU A 444 19.02 30.35 -12.85
N TRP A 445 20.26 29.94 -13.12
CA TRP A 445 20.92 28.91 -12.31
C TRP A 445 21.07 29.32 -10.85
N GLY A 446 21.44 30.57 -10.58
CA GLY A 446 21.49 31.11 -9.21
C GLY A 446 20.13 31.05 -8.51
N ARG A 447 19.04 31.39 -9.22
CA ARG A 447 17.68 31.28 -8.69
C ARG A 447 17.30 29.84 -8.41
N PHE A 448 17.63 28.92 -9.32
CA PHE A 448 17.36 27.50 -9.15
C PHE A 448 18.12 26.91 -7.95
N GLN A 449 19.40 27.25 -7.79
CA GLN A 449 20.20 26.83 -6.64
C GLN A 449 19.62 27.36 -5.31
N ALA A 450 19.22 28.62 -5.27
CA ALA A 450 18.58 29.22 -4.10
C ALA A 450 17.26 28.52 -3.72
N TRP A 451 16.50 28.07 -4.73
CA TRP A 451 15.28 27.27 -4.50
C TRP A 451 15.62 25.91 -3.89
N LEU A 452 16.63 25.19 -4.39
CA LEU A 452 17.08 23.91 -3.83
C LEU A 452 17.54 24.10 -2.36
N ASP A 453 18.29 25.17 -2.06
CA ASP A 453 18.76 25.48 -0.71
C ASP A 453 17.59 25.72 0.25
N ARG A 454 16.62 26.52 -0.16
CA ARG A 454 15.42 26.79 0.63
C ARG A 454 14.67 25.51 0.97
N VAL A 455 14.41 24.65 -0.02
CA VAL A 455 13.69 23.38 0.18
C VAL A 455 14.47 22.46 1.13
N TYR A 456 15.79 22.36 0.97
CA TYR A 456 16.62 21.53 1.84
C TYR A 456 16.66 22.03 3.28
N VAL A 457 16.79 23.35 3.48
CA VAL A 457 16.79 23.97 4.81
C VAL A 457 15.44 23.76 5.50
N ASP A 458 14.34 23.96 4.78
CA ASP A 458 12.99 23.73 5.30
C ASP A 458 12.79 22.27 5.70
N PHE A 459 13.09 21.34 4.79
CA PHE A 459 12.92 19.90 5.04
C PHE A 459 13.72 19.44 6.26
N THR A 460 15.02 19.79 6.31
CA THR A 460 15.87 19.39 7.44
C THR A 460 15.51 20.06 8.75
N SER A 461 14.93 21.27 8.74
CA SER A 461 14.41 21.93 9.93
C SER A 461 13.17 21.23 10.46
N LYS A 462 12.21 20.95 9.58
CA LYS A 462 10.99 20.23 9.95
C LYS A 462 11.26 18.80 10.45
N VAL A 463 12.31 18.13 9.90
CA VAL A 463 12.75 16.83 10.45
C VAL A 463 13.32 17.02 11.87
N ALA A 464 14.16 18.01 12.09
CA ALA A 464 14.73 18.27 13.42
C ALA A 464 13.63 18.51 14.45
N ASP A 465 12.65 19.35 14.13
CA ASP A 465 11.52 19.68 14.99
C ASP A 465 10.60 18.47 15.22
N GLY A 466 10.17 17.81 14.15
CA GLY A 466 9.23 16.67 14.20
C GLY A 466 9.81 15.45 14.90
N ARG A 467 11.10 15.18 14.70
CA ARG A 467 11.79 14.05 15.31
C ARG A 467 12.52 14.40 16.62
N LYS A 468 12.48 15.68 17.03
CA LYS A 468 13.18 16.20 18.22
C LYS A 468 14.67 15.86 18.19
N LEU A 469 15.30 15.99 17.02
CA LEU A 469 16.72 15.72 16.82
C LEU A 469 17.49 17.04 16.70
N PRO A 470 18.73 17.10 17.22
CA PRO A 470 19.61 18.26 16.98
C PRO A 470 19.79 18.47 15.47
N LYS A 471 19.75 19.74 15.02
CA LYS A 471 19.87 20.10 13.61
C LYS A 471 21.16 19.57 12.99
N GLU A 472 22.27 19.63 13.70
CA GLU A 472 23.57 19.12 13.24
C GLU A 472 23.53 17.59 13.00
N LYS A 473 22.78 16.83 13.84
CA LYS A 473 22.58 15.40 13.63
C LYS A 473 21.79 15.16 12.36
N VAL A 474 20.70 15.90 12.16
CA VAL A 474 19.88 15.78 10.95
C VAL A 474 20.70 16.07 9.70
N LEU A 475 21.49 17.15 9.68
CA LEU A 475 22.34 17.50 8.55
C LEU A 475 23.38 16.41 8.21
N LYS A 476 23.87 15.66 9.20
CA LYS A 476 24.80 14.54 8.98
C LYS A 476 24.15 13.33 8.35
N ILE A 477 22.92 12.99 8.75
CA ILE A 477 22.21 11.79 8.31
C ILE A 477 21.28 12.01 7.11
N ALA A 478 21.03 13.27 6.72
CA ALA A 478 20.22 13.67 5.59
C ALA A 478 20.99 13.54 4.26
N LYS A 479 21.34 14.64 3.63
CA LYS A 479 22.10 14.75 2.38
C LYS A 479 21.50 13.95 1.22
N GLY A 480 20.22 13.64 1.29
CA GLY A 480 19.52 12.79 0.33
C GLY A 480 19.70 11.29 0.51
N ARG A 481 20.39 10.84 1.59
CA ARG A 481 20.68 9.44 1.83
C ARG A 481 19.40 8.64 2.17
N ILE A 482 19.27 7.47 1.57
CA ILE A 482 18.28 6.46 1.92
C ILE A 482 18.81 5.59 3.05
N TRP A 483 17.91 5.12 3.90
CA TRP A 483 18.21 4.24 5.04
C TRP A 483 17.21 3.08 5.06
N SER A 484 17.65 1.91 5.56
CA SER A 484 16.71 0.85 5.93
C SER A 484 15.88 1.28 7.15
N GLY A 485 14.71 0.69 7.35
CA GLY A 485 13.91 0.94 8.56
C GLY A 485 14.70 0.65 9.83
N GLN A 486 15.53 -0.41 9.83
CA GLN A 486 16.44 -0.75 10.93
C GLN A 486 17.43 0.38 11.22
N ASP A 487 18.09 0.89 10.18
CA ASP A 487 19.06 1.98 10.36
C ASP A 487 18.36 3.29 10.74
N ALA A 488 17.21 3.57 10.14
CA ALA A 488 16.42 4.76 10.44
C ALA A 488 15.94 4.78 11.90
N LYS A 489 15.61 3.65 12.50
CA LYS A 489 15.32 3.53 13.94
C LYS A 489 16.55 3.87 14.78
N ASN A 490 17.70 3.32 14.44
CA ASN A 490 18.96 3.60 15.16
C ASN A 490 19.34 5.09 15.10
N LEU A 491 18.97 5.77 14.00
CA LEU A 491 19.22 7.20 13.80
C LEU A 491 18.18 8.11 14.46
N GLY A 492 17.03 7.58 14.89
CA GLY A 492 15.91 8.31 15.47
C GLY A 492 14.94 8.89 14.43
N LEU A 493 15.05 8.46 13.16
CA LEU A 493 14.12 8.82 12.09
C LEU A 493 12.84 7.98 12.12
N VAL A 494 12.88 6.80 12.71
CA VAL A 494 11.77 5.87 12.98
C VAL A 494 11.74 5.58 14.48
N ASP A 495 10.55 5.43 15.07
CA ASP A 495 10.36 5.18 16.50
C ASP A 495 10.38 3.68 16.84
N GLU A 496 9.64 2.86 16.06
CA GLU A 496 9.50 1.43 16.31
C GLU A 496 9.62 0.63 15.01
N LEU A 497 10.11 -0.61 15.13
CA LEU A 497 10.12 -1.56 14.03
C LEU A 497 8.85 -2.39 14.04
N GLY A 498 8.33 -2.70 12.85
CA GLY A 498 7.15 -3.50 12.60
C GLY A 498 6.25 -2.90 11.54
N GLY A 499 5.14 -3.58 11.28
CA GLY A 499 4.16 -3.19 10.28
C GLY A 499 2.91 -2.54 10.89
N TYR A 500 1.79 -2.85 10.24
CA TYR A 500 0.49 -2.30 10.57
C TYR A 500 0.04 -2.62 12.00
N ASP A 501 0.24 -3.85 12.49
CA ASP A 501 -0.13 -4.28 13.84
C ASP A 501 0.60 -3.46 14.91
N THR A 502 1.91 -3.25 14.75
CA THR A 502 2.72 -2.42 15.67
C THR A 502 2.20 -0.98 15.71
N ALA A 503 1.90 -0.41 14.54
CA ALA A 503 1.36 0.94 14.45
C ALA A 503 -0.03 1.05 15.11
N LEU A 504 -0.87 0.03 14.97
CA LEU A 504 -2.18 -0.04 15.61
C LEU A 504 -2.06 -0.14 17.14
N LYS A 505 -1.12 -0.94 17.66
CA LYS A 505 -0.83 -1.01 19.11
C LYS A 505 -0.41 0.37 19.66
N LEU A 506 0.41 1.10 18.92
CA LEU A 506 0.80 2.46 19.31
C LEU A 506 -0.39 3.43 19.26
N ALA A 507 -1.28 3.30 18.28
CA ALA A 507 -2.51 4.09 18.21
C ALA A 507 -3.44 3.79 19.41
N LYS A 508 -3.65 2.50 19.75
CA LYS A 508 -4.39 2.09 20.97
C LYS A 508 -3.79 2.73 22.21
N LYS A 509 -2.48 2.61 22.39
CA LYS A 509 -1.76 3.20 23.53
C LYS A 509 -1.94 4.71 23.61
N ALA A 510 -1.85 5.41 22.47
CA ALA A 510 -2.00 6.88 22.42
C ALA A 510 -3.38 7.36 22.86
N VAL A 511 -4.42 6.54 22.71
CA VAL A 511 -5.81 6.86 23.10
C VAL A 511 -6.28 6.16 24.38
N GLY A 512 -5.34 5.54 25.11
CA GLY A 512 -5.64 4.88 26.39
C GLY A 512 -6.56 3.65 26.22
N VAL A 513 -6.36 2.86 25.18
CA VAL A 513 -7.00 1.55 24.97
C VAL A 513 -5.98 0.46 25.28
N PRO A 514 -6.30 -0.48 26.20
CA PRO A 514 -5.45 -1.66 26.44
C PRO A 514 -5.20 -2.47 25.16
N GLU A 515 -4.08 -3.15 25.07
CA GLU A 515 -3.80 -4.00 23.89
C GLU A 515 -4.83 -5.11 23.71
N SER A 516 -5.37 -5.65 24.81
CA SER A 516 -6.42 -6.68 24.82
C SER A 516 -7.74 -6.21 24.22
N ASP A 517 -8.02 -4.91 24.28
CA ASP A 517 -9.30 -4.35 23.88
C ASP A 517 -9.27 -3.98 22.40
N ASP A 518 -10.42 -4.03 21.75
CA ASP A 518 -10.50 -3.73 20.34
C ASP A 518 -10.71 -2.23 20.06
N VAL A 519 -10.45 -1.84 18.82
CA VAL A 519 -10.71 -0.51 18.27
C VAL A 519 -11.43 -0.64 16.94
N LYS A 520 -12.23 0.34 16.58
CA LYS A 520 -12.89 0.38 15.27
C LYS A 520 -11.98 1.11 14.27
N ILE A 521 -11.55 0.43 13.22
CA ILE A 521 -10.80 1.06 12.12
C ILE A 521 -11.78 1.51 11.03
N VAL A 522 -11.70 2.78 10.68
CA VAL A 522 -12.49 3.39 9.60
C VAL A 522 -11.54 4.04 8.60
N VAL A 523 -11.66 3.66 7.33
CA VAL A 523 -10.85 4.25 6.24
C VAL A 523 -11.36 5.65 5.93
N PHE A 524 -10.43 6.58 5.69
CA PHE A 524 -10.69 7.95 5.25
C PHE A 524 -9.88 8.26 3.98
N PRO A 525 -10.47 9.00 3.00
CA PRO A 525 -11.85 9.43 3.00
C PRO A 525 -12.79 8.22 3.11
N ARG A 526 -14.03 8.43 3.57
CA ARG A 526 -15.00 7.33 3.59
C ARG A 526 -15.33 6.95 2.14
N PRO A 527 -15.36 5.64 1.80
CA PRO A 527 -15.72 5.23 0.45
C PRO A 527 -17.05 5.84 0.02
N LYS A 528 -17.04 6.51 -1.12
CA LYS A 528 -18.26 7.05 -1.70
C LYS A 528 -19.04 5.92 -2.33
N THR A 529 -20.36 5.93 -2.15
CA THR A 529 -21.22 5.00 -2.85
C THR A 529 -21.14 5.26 -4.37
N PHE A 530 -21.41 4.25 -5.19
CA PHE A 530 -21.46 4.40 -6.66
C PHE A 530 -22.33 5.59 -7.08
N PHE A 531 -23.46 5.79 -6.40
CA PHE A 531 -24.38 6.91 -6.67
C PHE A 531 -23.76 8.28 -6.35
N GLU A 532 -23.04 8.42 -5.24
CA GLU A 532 -22.33 9.65 -4.88
C GLU A 532 -21.24 10.00 -5.89
N SER A 533 -20.50 9.00 -6.36
CA SER A 533 -19.44 9.18 -7.37
C SER A 533 -19.99 9.59 -8.74
N VAL A 534 -21.19 9.14 -9.10
CA VAL A 534 -21.87 9.52 -10.35
C VAL A 534 -22.44 10.94 -10.26
N ILE A 535 -22.96 11.32 -9.09
CA ILE A 535 -23.54 12.67 -8.86
C ILE A 535 -22.45 13.75 -8.90
N GLU A 536 -21.29 13.53 -8.29
CA GLU A 536 -20.17 14.49 -8.30
C GLU A 536 -19.56 14.72 -9.69
N ARG A 537 -19.61 13.74 -10.59
CA ARG A 537 -19.07 13.88 -11.96
C ARG A 537 -19.85 14.86 -12.83
N ARG A 538 -21.08 15.15 -12.47
CA ARG A 538 -21.92 16.13 -13.18
C ARG A 538 -21.77 17.51 -12.58
N GLY A 539 -20.62 18.13 -12.58
CA GLY A 539 -20.25 19.51 -12.26
C GLY A 539 -21.30 20.48 -11.66
N PRO A 540 -20.93 21.68 -11.25
CA PRO A 540 -21.78 22.58 -10.44
C PRO A 540 -22.86 23.35 -11.24
N GLU A 541 -23.42 22.80 -12.29
CA GLU A 541 -24.60 23.44 -12.94
C GLU A 541 -25.89 22.95 -12.28
N ASN A 542 -26.54 23.86 -11.57
CA ASN A 542 -27.64 23.65 -10.62
C ASN A 542 -28.95 23.09 -11.19
N SER A 543 -29.10 22.87 -12.49
CA SER A 543 -30.37 22.45 -13.10
C SER A 543 -30.65 20.94 -13.07
N ASP A 544 -29.61 20.10 -12.92
CA ASP A 544 -29.78 18.65 -13.00
C ASP A 544 -29.93 17.95 -11.62
N LYS A 545 -29.59 18.64 -10.53
CA LYS A 545 -29.73 18.08 -9.16
C LYS A 545 -31.19 17.85 -8.75
N GLU A 546 -32.09 18.76 -9.16
CA GLU A 546 -33.54 18.61 -8.90
C GLU A 546 -34.16 17.46 -9.70
N ALA A 547 -33.76 17.26 -10.95
CA ALA A 547 -34.30 16.20 -11.79
C ALA A 547 -33.82 14.79 -11.34
N VAL A 548 -32.56 14.66 -10.88
CA VAL A 548 -32.03 13.41 -10.33
C VAL A 548 -32.60 13.12 -8.94
N GLY A 549 -32.74 14.14 -8.09
CA GLY A 549 -33.40 14.04 -6.79
C GLY A 549 -34.86 13.61 -6.91
N GLN A 550 -35.62 14.19 -7.84
CA GLN A 550 -37.01 13.79 -8.13
C GLN A 550 -37.13 12.37 -8.70
N THR A 551 -36.18 11.94 -9.53
CA THR A 551 -36.16 10.58 -10.08
C THR A 551 -35.81 9.54 -9.00
N LEU A 552 -34.85 9.83 -8.12
CA LEU A 552 -34.51 9.02 -6.96
C LEU A 552 -35.65 8.96 -5.94
N ALA A 553 -36.29 10.09 -5.64
CA ALA A 553 -37.47 10.13 -4.77
C ALA A 553 -38.62 9.26 -5.31
N LYS A 554 -38.86 9.31 -6.63
CA LYS A 554 -39.85 8.44 -7.28
C LYS A 554 -39.50 6.96 -7.25
N ILE A 555 -38.22 6.60 -7.41
CA ILE A 555 -37.76 5.21 -7.27
C ILE A 555 -37.93 4.75 -5.81
N LEU A 556 -37.63 5.59 -4.85
CA LEU A 556 -37.82 5.31 -3.42
C LEU A 556 -39.28 5.17 -3.02
N GLU A 557 -40.18 6.00 -3.55
CA GLU A 557 -41.63 5.84 -3.36
C GLU A 557 -42.16 4.49 -3.86
N VAL A 558 -41.56 3.96 -4.93
CA VAL A 558 -41.93 2.66 -5.50
C VAL A 558 -41.33 1.49 -4.71
N VAL A 559 -40.15 1.66 -4.12
CA VAL A 559 -39.43 0.60 -3.38
C VAL A 559 -39.83 0.54 -1.89
N GLN A 560 -40.20 1.63 -1.25
CA GLN A 560 -40.61 1.69 0.16
C GLN A 560 -41.78 0.73 0.54
N PRO A 561 -42.84 0.61 -0.29
CA PRO A 561 -43.91 -0.36 0.04
C PRO A 561 -43.43 -1.81 0.03
N VAL A 562 -42.47 -2.15 -0.87
CA VAL A 562 -41.92 -3.50 -0.99
C VAL A 562 -40.99 -3.81 0.19
N ALA A 563 -40.17 -2.85 0.62
CA ALA A 563 -39.32 -2.99 1.81
C ALA A 563 -40.16 -3.23 3.08
N ARG A 564 -41.28 -2.49 3.26
CA ARG A 564 -42.21 -2.70 4.38
C ARG A 564 -42.94 -4.04 4.33
N GLN A 565 -43.23 -4.57 3.14
CA GLN A 565 -43.84 -5.89 3.00
C GLN A 565 -42.84 -7.02 3.27
N LEU A 566 -41.57 -6.86 2.94
CA LEU A 566 -40.51 -7.80 3.27
C LEU A 566 -40.26 -7.88 4.79
N ASP A 567 -40.29 -6.74 5.46
CA ASP A 567 -40.25 -6.68 6.94
C ASP A 567 -41.46 -7.36 7.60
N ALA A 568 -42.64 -7.25 7.01
CA ALA A 568 -43.86 -7.88 7.48
C ALA A 568 -43.85 -9.42 7.31
N VAL A 569 -43.08 -9.95 6.39
CA VAL A 569 -42.92 -11.39 6.12
C VAL A 569 -41.74 -12.00 6.89
N GLY A 570 -41.08 -11.21 7.77
CA GLY A 570 -40.00 -11.69 8.65
C GLY A 570 -38.63 -11.81 7.99
N ILE A 571 -38.47 -11.35 6.76
CA ILE A 571 -37.16 -11.22 6.08
C ILE A 571 -36.55 -9.89 6.54
N LYS A 572 -36.05 -9.87 7.76
CA LYS A 572 -35.26 -8.72 8.24
C LYS A 572 -33.87 -8.80 7.63
N ALA A 573 -33.53 -7.81 6.84
CA ALA A 573 -32.15 -7.52 6.51
C ALA A 573 -31.44 -7.17 7.84
N LYS A 574 -30.74 -8.14 8.40
CA LYS A 574 -29.99 -8.00 9.64
C LYS A 574 -28.64 -7.39 9.29
N ASP A 575 -28.63 -6.07 9.08
CA ASP A 575 -27.35 -5.34 9.00
C ASP A 575 -27.47 -4.05 9.81
N LYS A 576 -26.47 -3.82 10.66
CA LYS A 576 -26.31 -2.63 11.49
C LYS A 576 -26.11 -1.34 10.68
N ASP A 577 -26.01 -1.45 9.36
CA ASP A 577 -25.83 -0.33 8.44
C ASP A 577 -27.17 0.27 7.93
N GLN A 578 -28.33 -0.24 8.35
CA GLN A 578 -29.62 0.34 7.96
C GLN A 578 -29.87 1.75 8.54
N ASP A 579 -29.29 2.07 9.69
CA ASP A 579 -29.39 3.41 10.26
C ASP A 579 -28.62 4.45 9.45
N ASP A 580 -27.51 4.05 8.79
CA ASP A 580 -26.74 4.94 7.93
C ASP A 580 -27.39 5.14 6.56
N VAL A 581 -28.06 4.13 6.02
CA VAL A 581 -28.80 4.27 4.74
C VAL A 581 -30.05 5.12 4.92
N LEU A 582 -30.76 5.00 6.06
CA LEU A 582 -31.93 5.84 6.37
C LEU A 582 -31.55 7.28 6.75
N ARG A 583 -30.42 7.48 7.45
CA ARG A 583 -29.88 8.82 7.73
C ARG A 583 -29.34 9.55 6.50
N MET A 584 -28.84 8.81 5.49
CA MET A 584 -28.45 9.41 4.20
C MET A 584 -29.66 9.88 3.37
N MET A 585 -30.88 9.52 3.73
CA MET A 585 -32.12 9.89 3.03
C MET A 585 -32.87 11.08 3.66
N GLU A 586 -32.46 11.54 4.83
CA GLU A 586 -32.93 12.82 5.39
C GLU A 586 -32.08 13.95 4.81
N PHE A 587 -32.48 14.44 3.62
CA PHE A 587 -31.98 15.71 3.09
C PHE A 587 -32.53 16.84 3.97
N ASP A 588 -31.61 17.55 4.62
CA ASP A 588 -31.89 18.83 5.25
C ASP A 588 -32.41 19.82 4.19
N THR A 589 -33.73 19.99 4.16
CA THR A 589 -34.38 21.07 3.42
C THR A 589 -34.27 22.34 4.26
N GLY A 590 -33.02 22.79 4.46
CA GLY A 590 -32.76 24.10 5.08
C GLY A 590 -33.48 25.22 4.32
N LYS A 591 -34.39 25.86 5.02
CA LYS A 591 -35.00 27.15 4.62
C LYS A 591 -33.90 28.22 4.57
#